data_8a74e48732df79283168520e7157f463
#
_entry.id   8a74e48732df79283168520e7157f463
#
_cell.length_a   1.000
_cell.length_b   1.000
_cell.length_c   1.000
_cell.angle_alpha   90.00
_cell.angle_beta   90.00
_cell.angle_gamma   90.00
#
_symmetry.space_group_name_H-M   'P 1'
#
loop_
_entity.id
_entity.type
_entity.pdbx_description
1 polymer ?
#
loop_
_entity_poly.entity_id
_entity_poly.type
_entity_poly.pdbx_seq_one_letter_code
_entity_poly.pdbx_strand_id
1 'polypeptide(L)'
;MIRNLLPRYCQLPFNRNPLTQITDSFLFSCAVAAFFIGTFPLAPSATAGTLDDVRSRNKLICGVSEGLPGFSEKDGSGVWRGFDVDFCKAVAAAVLGDTAKVEYVPLSATVRFDALTDRRIDLLSRNSTWTMSRDLELGIDFAGVSYFDGQGFLVPTLLGATSALQLDGARICVASGTTSEQNATEFFQNKNLKVSFLRFNKWADARAAYAAEKCDVFTGDRSALAAERSLLPASQNHVILRDVISKEPLGPMTRKDDPKWTGLVRWTLFALINAEELGLNSKSIAADQRQQAIALGAPATKSLGLADDWLVKVIGSVGNYGEVFERNLGENTPLDLSRGINALWTQGGLLYAPPMQ
;
A
#
# COMPACT_ATOMS: atom_id res chain seq x y z
N MET A 1 22.03 -42.24 34.71
CA MET A 1 21.65 -43.65 34.40
C MET A 1 21.23 -43.75 32.97
N ILE A 2 21.96 -44.57 32.21
CA ILE A 2 21.61 -45.40 31.04
C ILE A 2 21.42 -44.60 29.73
N ARG A 3 22.39 -44.61 28.86
CA ARG A 3 23.07 -45.49 27.88
C ARG A 3 22.42 -45.47 26.50
N ASN A 4 23.19 -44.93 25.55
CA ASN A 4 23.62 -45.44 24.22
C ASN A 4 22.67 -46.35 23.43
N LEU A 5 22.55 -46.03 22.13
CA LEU A 5 22.69 -47.01 21.03
C LEU A 5 22.81 -46.29 19.67
N LEU A 6 24.04 -46.38 19.10
CA LEU A 6 24.31 -46.29 17.66
C LEU A 6 24.33 -47.69 17.05
N PRO A 7 24.05 -47.87 15.77
CA PRO A 7 24.68 -48.96 14.99
C PRO A 7 25.44 -48.43 13.76
N ARG A 8 26.66 -48.69 13.70
CA ARG A 8 27.52 -49.69 12.97
C ARG A 8 27.51 -49.53 11.43
N TYR A 9 28.71 -49.24 10.98
CA TYR A 9 29.31 -49.36 9.65
C TYR A 9 29.12 -50.71 8.97
N CYS A 10 28.99 -50.70 7.64
CA CYS A 10 29.23 -51.83 6.78
C CYS A 10 30.34 -51.46 5.80
N GLN A 11 31.51 -52.14 5.98
CA GLN A 11 32.66 -52.10 5.08
C GLN A 11 32.49 -53.19 4.01
N LEU A 12 32.89 -52.88 2.77
CA LEU A 12 33.08 -53.84 1.69
C LEU A 12 34.56 -54.03 1.39
N PRO A 13 35.02 -55.22 1.06
CA PRO A 13 36.44 -55.53 0.90
C PRO A 13 36.95 -55.33 -0.55
N PHE A 14 38.17 -54.91 -0.62
CA PHE A 14 39.04 -54.93 -1.79
C PHE A 14 39.33 -56.40 -2.22
N ASN A 15 39.40 -56.62 -3.54
CA ASN A 15 40.12 -57.75 -4.08
C ASN A 15 40.98 -57.33 -5.26
N ARG A 16 42.27 -57.77 -5.20
CA ARG A 16 43.34 -57.50 -6.17
C ARG A 16 43.64 -58.75 -7.00
N ASN A 17 44.07 -58.49 -8.25
CA ASN A 17 45.12 -59.15 -9.05
C ASN A 17 44.73 -60.22 -10.06
N PRO A 18 45.68 -60.56 -10.98
CA PRO A 18 46.52 -59.76 -11.88
C PRO A 18 46.64 -60.33 -13.33
N LEU A 19 47.30 -59.53 -14.20
CA LEU A 19 48.13 -59.89 -15.36
C LEU A 19 47.67 -60.96 -16.38
N THR A 20 47.57 -60.53 -17.65
CA THR A 20 48.39 -61.11 -18.76
C THR A 20 48.44 -60.12 -19.93
N GLN A 21 49.70 -59.97 -20.42
CA GLN A 21 50.07 -59.27 -21.68
C GLN A 21 49.59 -60.13 -22.87
N ILE A 22 49.26 -59.48 -23.98
CA ILE A 22 49.73 -59.85 -25.32
C ILE A 22 49.55 -58.63 -26.27
N THR A 23 50.62 -58.36 -26.97
CA THR A 23 50.86 -57.45 -28.09
C THR A 23 49.91 -57.72 -29.26
N ASP A 24 49.47 -56.68 -29.96
CA ASP A 24 49.82 -56.46 -31.40
C ASP A 24 49.24 -55.14 -31.95
N SER A 25 50.09 -54.57 -32.77
CA SER A 25 49.93 -53.31 -33.47
C SER A 25 48.81 -53.35 -34.52
N PHE A 26 47.97 -52.31 -34.58
CA PHE A 26 47.45 -51.81 -35.86
C PHE A 26 47.12 -50.31 -35.76
N LEU A 27 47.79 -49.52 -36.57
CA LEU A 27 47.58 -48.13 -36.82
C LEU A 27 46.19 -47.90 -37.45
N PHE A 28 45.35 -47.14 -36.79
CA PHE A 28 44.23 -46.48 -37.45
C PHE A 28 44.08 -45.08 -36.89
N SER A 29 44.56 -44.09 -37.67
CA SER A 29 44.29 -42.67 -37.43
C SER A 29 42.80 -42.40 -37.60
N CYS A 30 42.09 -42.20 -36.49
CA CYS A 30 40.78 -41.55 -36.48
C CYS A 30 40.92 -40.19 -35.81
N ALA A 31 40.84 -39.14 -36.64
CA ALA A 31 40.70 -37.77 -36.16
C ALA A 31 39.39 -37.62 -35.42
N VAL A 32 39.42 -37.56 -34.09
CA VAL A 32 38.26 -37.20 -33.25
C VAL A 32 38.20 -35.68 -33.22
N ALA A 33 37.33 -35.10 -34.08
CA ALA A 33 36.95 -33.70 -33.94
C ALA A 33 36.13 -33.56 -32.64
N ALA A 34 36.75 -33.10 -31.59
CA ALA A 34 36.08 -32.74 -30.33
C ALA A 34 35.19 -31.51 -30.57
N PHE A 35 33.93 -31.70 -30.80
CA PHE A 35 32.92 -30.64 -30.76
C PHE A 35 32.80 -30.16 -29.30
N PHE A 36 33.52 -29.10 -28.97
CA PHE A 36 33.27 -28.34 -27.75
C PHE A 36 31.92 -27.65 -27.89
N ILE A 37 30.85 -28.33 -27.50
CA ILE A 37 29.54 -27.67 -27.21
C ILE A 37 29.78 -26.85 -25.95
N GLY A 38 30.17 -25.59 -26.13
CA GLY A 38 30.19 -24.61 -25.06
C GLY A 38 28.80 -24.42 -24.52
N THR A 39 28.50 -25.02 -23.37
CA THR A 39 27.34 -24.64 -22.58
C THR A 39 27.57 -23.22 -22.09
N PHE A 40 27.10 -22.23 -22.87
CA PHE A 40 26.92 -20.89 -22.33
C PHE A 40 25.91 -20.99 -21.18
N PRO A 41 26.29 -20.63 -19.96
CA PRO A 41 25.31 -20.49 -18.91
C PRO A 41 24.32 -19.42 -19.36
N LEU A 42 23.07 -19.77 -19.61
CA LEU A 42 21.98 -18.81 -19.71
C LEU A 42 21.96 -18.07 -18.37
N ALA A 43 22.58 -16.88 -18.35
CA ALA A 43 22.41 -15.98 -17.23
C ALA A 43 20.90 -15.79 -17.05
N PRO A 44 20.36 -15.97 -15.83
CA PRO A 44 18.95 -15.69 -15.59
C PRO A 44 18.70 -14.25 -16.04
N SER A 45 17.82 -14.05 -17.00
CA SER A 45 17.37 -12.72 -17.37
C SER A 45 16.87 -12.06 -16.11
N ALA A 46 17.58 -11.05 -15.63
CA ALA A 46 17.11 -10.23 -14.54
C ALA A 46 15.76 -9.67 -15.01
N THR A 47 14.68 -10.12 -14.40
CA THR A 47 13.37 -9.52 -14.66
C THR A 47 13.47 -8.04 -14.33
N ALA A 48 13.15 -7.18 -15.30
CA ALA A 48 13.13 -5.74 -15.09
C ALA A 48 12.25 -5.44 -13.87
N GLY A 49 12.78 -4.63 -12.94
CA GLY A 49 12.02 -4.23 -11.76
C GLY A 49 10.92 -3.24 -12.13
N THR A 50 9.96 -3.05 -11.24
CA THR A 50 8.84 -2.10 -11.44
C THR A 50 9.33 -0.70 -11.81
N LEU A 51 10.46 -0.26 -11.22
CA LEU A 51 11.06 1.05 -11.53
C LEU A 51 11.45 1.16 -13.01
N ASP A 52 12.05 0.11 -13.57
CA ASP A 52 12.49 0.08 -14.97
C ASP A 52 11.27 0.02 -15.92
N ASP A 53 10.23 -0.74 -15.55
CA ASP A 53 8.97 -0.81 -16.30
C ASP A 53 8.27 0.56 -16.34
N VAL A 54 8.16 1.25 -15.19
CA VAL A 54 7.57 2.59 -15.09
C VAL A 54 8.35 3.60 -15.93
N ARG A 55 9.67 3.56 -15.91
CA ARG A 55 10.53 4.44 -16.71
C ARG A 55 10.41 4.16 -18.20
N SER A 56 10.48 2.90 -18.61
CA SER A 56 10.39 2.52 -20.04
C SER A 56 9.05 2.89 -20.64
N ARG A 57 7.96 2.70 -19.86
CA ARG A 57 6.60 3.09 -20.24
C ARG A 57 6.37 4.59 -20.13
N ASN A 58 7.24 5.32 -19.42
CA ASN A 58 7.12 6.75 -19.09
C ASN A 58 5.78 7.08 -18.41
N LYS A 59 5.26 6.18 -17.59
CA LYS A 59 3.97 6.30 -16.90
C LYS A 59 3.90 5.38 -15.69
N LEU A 60 3.39 5.89 -14.56
CA LEU A 60 3.02 5.11 -13.37
C LEU A 60 1.57 4.65 -13.50
N ILE A 61 1.29 3.36 -13.30
CA ILE A 61 -0.07 2.82 -13.19
C ILE A 61 -0.39 2.67 -11.71
N CYS A 62 -1.32 3.52 -11.22
CA CYS A 62 -1.65 3.59 -9.79
C CYS A 62 -3.09 3.13 -9.54
N GLY A 63 -3.26 2.10 -8.71
CA GLY A 63 -4.55 1.65 -8.22
C GLY A 63 -5.08 2.57 -7.13
N VAL A 64 -6.31 3.02 -7.27
CA VAL A 64 -7.00 3.92 -6.34
C VAL A 64 -8.41 3.42 -6.02
N SER A 65 -9.12 4.05 -5.08
CA SER A 65 -10.53 3.72 -4.81
C SER A 65 -11.44 4.15 -5.98
N GLU A 66 -12.63 3.53 -6.06
CA GLU A 66 -13.61 3.76 -7.14
C GLU A 66 -14.37 5.10 -7.04
N GLY A 67 -14.03 5.96 -6.09
CA GLY A 67 -14.68 7.25 -5.87
C GLY A 67 -14.97 7.48 -4.39
N LEU A 68 -13.94 7.68 -3.58
CA LEU A 68 -14.02 8.04 -2.17
C LEU A 68 -13.61 9.50 -2.01
N PRO A 69 -14.55 10.43 -1.71
CA PRO A 69 -14.24 11.86 -1.55
C PRO A 69 -13.06 12.10 -0.60
N GLY A 70 -12.21 13.03 -0.99
CA GLY A 70 -11.00 13.39 -0.25
C GLY A 70 -9.84 12.39 -0.36
N PHE A 71 -10.07 11.13 -0.71
CA PHE A 71 -9.02 10.12 -0.92
C PHE A 71 -8.72 9.88 -2.40
N SER A 72 -9.72 9.48 -3.16
CA SER A 72 -9.59 9.31 -4.61
C SER A 72 -10.96 9.42 -5.27
N GLU A 73 -11.17 10.48 -5.97
CA GLU A 73 -12.40 10.76 -6.72
C GLU A 73 -12.10 11.55 -8.00
N LYS A 74 -13.04 11.53 -8.94
CA LYS A 74 -13.02 12.42 -10.09
C LYS A 74 -13.83 13.66 -9.77
N ASP A 75 -13.24 14.82 -10.02
CA ASP A 75 -13.99 16.08 -9.96
C ASP A 75 -14.96 16.23 -11.14
N GLY A 76 -15.73 17.31 -11.14
CA GLY A 76 -16.73 17.58 -12.19
C GLY A 76 -16.16 17.69 -13.61
N SER A 77 -14.85 17.84 -13.76
CA SER A 77 -14.13 17.84 -15.05
C SER A 77 -13.53 16.48 -15.41
N GLY A 78 -13.72 15.47 -14.55
CA GLY A 78 -13.20 14.13 -14.74
C GLY A 78 -11.74 13.94 -14.28
N VAL A 79 -11.13 14.94 -13.64
CA VAL A 79 -9.75 14.90 -13.15
C VAL A 79 -9.72 14.23 -11.76
N TRP A 80 -8.80 13.28 -11.61
CA TRP A 80 -8.58 12.61 -10.34
C TRP A 80 -7.98 13.55 -9.28
N ARG A 81 -8.57 13.53 -8.07
CA ARG A 81 -8.15 14.30 -6.88
C ARG A 81 -8.22 13.44 -5.63
N GLY A 82 -7.51 13.86 -4.59
CA GLY A 82 -7.57 13.25 -3.27
C GLY A 82 -6.20 12.88 -2.72
N PHE A 83 -6.18 12.51 -1.45
CA PHE A 83 -4.98 12.18 -0.66
C PHE A 83 -4.18 11.02 -1.28
N ASP A 84 -4.86 9.91 -1.65
CA ASP A 84 -4.25 8.76 -2.30
C ASP A 84 -3.76 9.10 -3.72
N VAL A 85 -4.52 9.94 -4.45
CA VAL A 85 -4.16 10.44 -5.78
C VAL A 85 -2.91 11.31 -5.73
N ASP A 86 -2.81 12.20 -4.75
CA ASP A 86 -1.65 13.06 -4.59
C ASP A 86 -0.40 12.25 -4.22
N PHE A 87 -0.55 11.16 -3.48
CA PHE A 87 0.57 10.24 -3.26
C PHE A 87 1.03 9.54 -4.57
N CYS A 88 0.11 9.09 -5.43
CA CYS A 88 0.48 8.59 -6.77
C CYS A 88 1.25 9.64 -7.57
N LYS A 89 0.81 10.91 -7.54
CA LYS A 89 1.50 12.04 -8.18
C LYS A 89 2.90 12.27 -7.59
N ALA A 90 3.05 12.14 -6.26
CA ALA A 90 4.34 12.27 -5.58
C ALA A 90 5.35 11.21 -6.08
N VAL A 91 4.91 9.94 -6.19
CA VAL A 91 5.74 8.87 -6.73
C VAL A 91 6.09 9.10 -8.20
N ALA A 92 5.13 9.56 -9.03
CA ALA A 92 5.39 9.88 -10.43
C ALA A 92 6.37 11.07 -10.57
N ALA A 93 6.23 12.10 -9.74
CA ALA A 93 7.17 13.23 -9.70
C ALA A 93 8.58 12.77 -9.31
N ALA A 94 8.71 11.85 -8.34
CA ALA A 94 9.98 11.31 -7.91
C ALA A 94 10.69 10.51 -9.02
N VAL A 95 9.95 9.67 -9.75
CA VAL A 95 10.49 8.72 -10.74
C VAL A 95 10.63 9.30 -12.13
N LEU A 96 9.62 10.07 -12.57
CA LEU A 96 9.44 10.57 -13.94
C LEU A 96 9.56 12.10 -14.05
N GLY A 97 9.69 12.79 -12.91
CA GLY A 97 9.78 14.25 -12.83
C GLY A 97 8.51 15.00 -13.20
N ASP A 98 7.35 14.31 -13.30
CA ASP A 98 6.10 14.88 -13.79
C ASP A 98 4.88 14.19 -13.14
N THR A 99 4.03 14.99 -12.49
CA THR A 99 2.80 14.50 -11.82
C THR A 99 1.69 14.11 -12.80
N ALA A 100 1.76 14.52 -14.06
CA ALA A 100 0.78 14.17 -15.10
C ALA A 100 0.98 12.74 -15.63
N LYS A 101 2.14 12.11 -15.34
CA LYS A 101 2.49 10.77 -15.84
C LYS A 101 1.94 9.65 -14.94
N VAL A 102 0.67 9.76 -14.58
CA VAL A 102 -0.06 8.73 -13.81
C VAL A 102 -1.28 8.27 -14.58
N GLU A 103 -1.43 6.96 -14.65
CA GLU A 103 -2.68 6.31 -15.05
C GLU A 103 -3.36 5.78 -13.79
N TYR A 104 -4.59 6.20 -13.55
CA TYR A 104 -5.35 5.77 -12.38
C TYR A 104 -6.28 4.63 -12.73
N VAL A 105 -6.19 3.53 -11.97
CA VAL A 105 -7.04 2.35 -12.10
C VAL A 105 -7.96 2.28 -10.88
N PRO A 106 -9.26 2.58 -11.03
CA PRO A 106 -10.21 2.45 -9.93
C PRO A 106 -10.46 0.98 -9.58
N LEU A 107 -10.34 0.62 -8.30
CA LEU A 107 -10.40 -0.75 -7.82
C LEU A 107 -11.33 -0.86 -6.61
N SER A 108 -12.20 -1.86 -6.62
CA SER A 108 -13.01 -2.22 -5.45
C SER A 108 -12.14 -2.87 -4.37
N ALA A 109 -12.71 -3.03 -3.17
CA ALA A 109 -12.02 -3.68 -2.06
C ALA A 109 -11.71 -5.17 -2.34
N THR A 110 -12.49 -5.83 -3.20
CA THR A 110 -12.37 -7.27 -3.48
C THR A 110 -11.29 -7.62 -4.50
N VAL A 111 -10.92 -6.68 -5.40
CA VAL A 111 -9.99 -6.97 -6.51
C VAL A 111 -8.66 -6.23 -6.45
N ARG A 112 -8.50 -5.34 -5.45
CA ARG A 112 -7.35 -4.43 -5.38
C ARG A 112 -6.00 -5.13 -5.21
N PHE A 113 -5.96 -6.19 -4.42
CA PHE A 113 -4.72 -6.92 -4.15
C PHE A 113 -4.32 -7.76 -5.37
N ASP A 114 -5.28 -8.45 -6.01
CA ASP A 114 -5.03 -9.20 -7.24
C ASP A 114 -4.55 -8.28 -8.36
N ALA A 115 -5.07 -7.05 -8.44
CA ALA A 115 -4.60 -6.08 -9.43
C ALA A 115 -3.11 -5.75 -9.26
N LEU A 116 -2.61 -5.72 -8.03
CA LEU A 116 -1.20 -5.47 -7.71
C LEU A 116 -0.32 -6.70 -7.99
N THR A 117 -0.74 -7.87 -7.51
CA THR A 117 0.03 -9.13 -7.69
C THR A 117 0.06 -9.61 -9.13
N ASP A 118 -1.02 -9.40 -9.89
CA ASP A 118 -1.12 -9.68 -11.34
C ASP A 118 -0.39 -8.65 -12.21
N ARG A 119 0.34 -7.70 -11.62
CA ARG A 119 1.08 -6.64 -12.35
C ARG A 119 0.20 -5.74 -13.23
N ARG A 120 -1.10 -5.62 -12.92
CA ARG A 120 -2.02 -4.69 -13.60
C ARG A 120 -1.83 -3.24 -13.14
N ILE A 121 -1.22 -3.06 -11.96
CA ILE A 121 -0.81 -1.77 -11.39
C ILE A 121 0.60 -1.88 -10.82
N ASP A 122 1.30 -0.76 -10.73
CA ASP A 122 2.65 -0.67 -10.16
C ASP A 122 2.62 -0.35 -8.66
N LEU A 123 1.63 0.41 -8.25
CA LEU A 123 1.41 0.93 -6.91
C LEU A 123 -0.08 0.86 -6.59
N LEU A 124 -0.42 0.40 -5.40
CA LEU A 124 -1.76 0.53 -4.85
C LEU A 124 -1.74 1.62 -3.78
N SER A 125 -2.28 2.80 -4.10
CA SER A 125 -2.49 3.91 -3.16
C SER A 125 -3.99 4.05 -2.91
N ARG A 126 -4.43 3.41 -1.85
CA ARG A 126 -5.83 3.27 -1.51
C ARG A 126 -5.95 3.08 0.00
N ASN A 127 -7.06 3.55 0.59
CA ASN A 127 -7.38 3.33 2.00
C ASN A 127 -7.46 1.83 2.34
N SER A 128 -6.33 1.20 2.55
CA SER A 128 -6.21 -0.22 2.86
C SER A 128 -5.33 -0.45 4.08
N THR A 129 -5.88 -1.15 5.05
CA THR A 129 -5.27 -1.42 6.34
C THR A 129 -4.11 -2.40 6.23
N TRP A 130 -2.99 -2.06 6.84
CA TRP A 130 -1.87 -2.97 7.05
C TRP A 130 -2.23 -3.97 8.14
N THR A 131 -2.35 -5.23 7.76
CA THR A 131 -2.56 -6.34 8.69
C THR A 131 -1.50 -7.41 8.48
N MET A 132 -1.25 -8.22 9.51
CA MET A 132 -0.27 -9.30 9.43
C MET A 132 -0.59 -10.29 8.31
N SER A 133 -1.86 -10.68 8.16
CA SER A 133 -2.26 -11.63 7.10
C SER A 133 -2.04 -11.04 5.70
N ARG A 134 -2.43 -9.78 5.48
CA ARG A 134 -2.19 -9.12 4.18
C ARG A 134 -0.71 -9.02 3.83
N ASP A 135 0.10 -8.67 4.80
CA ASP A 135 1.55 -8.51 4.64
C ASP A 135 2.27 -9.84 4.39
N LEU A 136 1.88 -10.90 5.11
CA LEU A 136 2.57 -12.18 5.03
C LEU A 136 2.04 -13.11 3.93
N GLU A 137 0.75 -13.03 3.60
CA GLU A 137 0.07 -14.07 2.80
C GLU A 137 -0.26 -13.61 1.36
N LEU A 138 -0.40 -12.30 1.10
CA LEU A 138 -0.88 -11.80 -0.19
C LEU A 138 0.22 -11.47 -1.21
N GLY A 139 1.50 -11.68 -0.89
CA GLY A 139 2.60 -11.33 -1.80
C GLY A 139 2.77 -9.83 -2.04
N ILE A 140 2.35 -9.01 -1.08
CA ILE A 140 2.43 -7.56 -1.10
C ILE A 140 3.25 -7.04 0.08
N ASP A 141 3.85 -5.86 -0.07
CA ASP A 141 4.53 -5.11 0.99
C ASP A 141 3.85 -3.76 1.19
N PHE A 142 3.68 -3.38 2.44
CA PHE A 142 3.28 -2.02 2.79
C PHE A 142 4.51 -1.10 2.82
N ALA A 143 4.45 0.00 2.10
CA ALA A 143 5.56 0.95 2.04
C ALA A 143 5.62 1.89 3.26
N GLY A 144 4.64 1.84 4.13
CA GLY A 144 4.52 2.65 5.34
C GLY A 144 3.07 2.95 5.65
N VAL A 145 2.82 3.64 6.77
CA VAL A 145 1.49 4.12 7.12
C VAL A 145 1.35 5.57 6.65
N SER A 146 0.44 5.81 5.71
CA SER A 146 0.13 7.15 5.20
C SER A 146 -1.01 7.83 5.98
N TYR A 147 -1.89 7.05 6.62
CA TYR A 147 -2.99 7.57 7.42
C TYR A 147 -3.34 6.59 8.55
N PHE A 148 -3.37 7.09 9.77
CA PHE A 148 -3.83 6.34 10.94
C PHE A 148 -5.32 6.55 11.13
N ASP A 149 -6.10 5.48 11.05
CA ASP A 149 -7.54 5.50 11.18
C ASP A 149 -8.02 4.48 12.23
N GLY A 150 -9.30 4.39 12.39
CA GLY A 150 -10.01 3.40 13.17
C GLY A 150 -11.40 3.20 12.62
N GLN A 151 -11.97 2.02 12.85
CA GLN A 151 -13.33 1.73 12.41
C GLN A 151 -14.36 2.32 13.34
N GLY A 152 -15.44 2.87 12.75
CA GLY A 152 -16.58 3.45 13.44
C GLY A 152 -17.93 3.07 12.82
N PHE A 153 -18.96 3.79 13.26
CA PHE A 153 -20.33 3.55 12.84
C PHE A 153 -21.01 4.89 12.52
N LEU A 154 -21.56 5.00 11.32
CA LEU A 154 -22.40 6.11 10.89
C LEU A 154 -23.87 5.74 11.10
N VAL A 155 -24.60 6.59 11.78
CA VAL A 155 -26.01 6.38 12.12
C VAL A 155 -26.83 7.65 11.86
N PRO A 156 -28.13 7.53 11.57
CA PRO A 156 -29.03 8.69 11.59
C PRO A 156 -29.13 9.26 13.02
N THR A 157 -29.13 10.58 13.16
CA THR A 157 -29.31 11.24 14.48
C THR A 157 -30.63 10.85 15.16
N LEU A 158 -31.66 10.58 14.37
CA LEU A 158 -32.96 10.10 14.86
C LEU A 158 -32.90 8.74 15.57
N LEU A 159 -31.87 7.92 15.30
CA LEU A 159 -31.67 6.65 16.01
C LEU A 159 -31.38 6.88 17.50
N GLY A 160 -30.89 8.06 17.87
CA GLY A 160 -30.57 8.43 19.25
C GLY A 160 -29.43 7.64 19.88
N ALA A 161 -28.73 6.78 19.12
CA ALA A 161 -27.58 6.03 19.59
C ALA A 161 -26.38 6.94 19.76
N THR A 162 -25.69 6.81 20.90
CA THR A 162 -24.46 7.54 21.24
C THR A 162 -23.25 6.60 21.36
N SER A 163 -23.48 5.29 21.35
CA SER A 163 -22.45 4.26 21.42
C SER A 163 -22.82 3.04 20.56
N ALA A 164 -21.82 2.37 20.03
CA ALA A 164 -21.97 1.10 19.31
C ALA A 164 -22.60 -0.02 20.15
N LEU A 165 -22.54 0.08 21.48
CA LEU A 165 -23.18 -0.86 22.40
C LEU A 165 -24.71 -0.77 22.39
N GLN A 166 -25.26 0.28 21.80
CA GLN A 166 -26.72 0.49 21.68
C GLN A 166 -27.30 0.00 20.35
N LEU A 167 -26.48 -0.67 19.52
CA LEU A 167 -26.83 -1.11 18.17
C LEU A 167 -27.34 -2.57 18.13
N ASP A 168 -27.82 -3.11 19.27
CA ASP A 168 -28.41 -4.45 19.29
C ASP A 168 -29.66 -4.50 18.38
N GLY A 169 -29.78 -5.55 17.58
CA GLY A 169 -30.85 -5.71 16.59
C GLY A 169 -30.65 -4.96 15.27
N ALA A 170 -29.63 -4.13 15.14
CA ALA A 170 -29.43 -3.27 13.97
C ALA A 170 -29.08 -4.06 12.70
N ARG A 171 -29.53 -3.51 11.55
CA ARG A 171 -29.07 -3.89 10.20
C ARG A 171 -27.87 -3.00 9.83
N ILE A 172 -26.75 -3.61 9.52
CA ILE A 172 -25.49 -2.90 9.27
C ILE A 172 -25.06 -3.07 7.83
N CYS A 173 -24.93 -1.96 7.10
CA CYS A 173 -24.28 -1.93 5.79
C CYS A 173 -22.76 -1.96 5.95
N VAL A 174 -22.10 -2.81 5.16
CA VAL A 174 -20.62 -2.95 5.17
C VAL A 174 -20.09 -3.29 3.79
N ALA A 175 -18.88 -2.82 3.46
CA ALA A 175 -18.20 -3.21 2.24
C ALA A 175 -17.52 -4.57 2.41
N SER A 176 -17.76 -5.51 1.47
CA SER A 176 -17.14 -6.84 1.45
C SER A 176 -15.63 -6.77 1.20
N GLY A 177 -14.89 -7.74 1.74
CA GLY A 177 -13.44 -7.85 1.55
C GLY A 177 -12.64 -6.78 2.29
N THR A 178 -13.22 -6.20 3.34
CA THR A 178 -12.59 -5.21 4.20
C THR A 178 -12.33 -5.76 5.61
N THR A 179 -11.38 -5.16 6.33
CA THR A 179 -11.20 -5.37 7.77
C THR A 179 -12.45 -4.98 8.55
N SER A 180 -13.20 -4.01 8.04
CA SER A 180 -14.40 -3.49 8.70
C SER A 180 -15.52 -4.55 8.83
N GLU A 181 -15.64 -5.45 7.86
CA GLU A 181 -16.60 -6.56 7.94
C GLU A 181 -16.22 -7.53 9.08
N GLN A 182 -14.93 -7.91 9.14
CA GLN A 182 -14.43 -8.82 10.15
C GLN A 182 -14.49 -8.19 11.55
N ASN A 183 -13.93 -7.00 11.72
CA ASN A 183 -13.87 -6.31 13.01
C ASN A 183 -15.28 -6.08 13.60
N ALA A 184 -16.25 -5.63 12.77
CA ALA A 184 -17.61 -5.44 13.25
C ALA A 184 -18.23 -6.76 13.68
N THR A 185 -18.02 -7.84 12.92
CA THR A 185 -18.54 -9.17 13.27
C THR A 185 -17.99 -9.61 14.63
N GLU A 186 -16.67 -9.52 14.82
CA GLU A 186 -16.01 -9.89 16.07
C GLU A 186 -16.44 -8.99 17.24
N PHE A 187 -16.58 -7.67 17.01
CA PHE A 187 -16.98 -6.72 18.03
C PHE A 187 -18.38 -7.06 18.59
N PHE A 188 -19.38 -7.23 17.72
CA PHE A 188 -20.75 -7.51 18.17
C PHE A 188 -20.88 -8.90 18.79
N GLN A 189 -20.19 -9.91 18.26
CA GLN A 189 -20.13 -11.25 18.87
C GLN A 189 -19.54 -11.19 20.28
N ASN A 190 -18.40 -10.52 20.47
CA ASN A 190 -17.72 -10.41 21.76
C ASN A 190 -18.53 -9.61 22.80
N LYS A 191 -19.43 -8.74 22.34
CA LYS A 191 -20.36 -7.98 23.19
C LYS A 191 -21.71 -8.65 23.40
N ASN A 192 -21.93 -9.84 22.80
CA ASN A 192 -23.20 -10.56 22.80
C ASN A 192 -24.38 -9.72 22.23
N LEU A 193 -24.09 -8.86 21.26
CA LEU A 193 -25.07 -8.05 20.55
C LEU A 193 -25.44 -8.75 19.24
N LYS A 194 -26.74 -8.77 18.92
CA LYS A 194 -27.27 -9.40 17.71
C LYS A 194 -27.43 -8.35 16.62
N VAL A 195 -26.69 -8.49 15.53
CA VAL A 195 -26.81 -7.61 14.36
C VAL A 195 -26.92 -8.43 13.08
N SER A 196 -27.43 -7.83 12.03
CA SER A 196 -27.42 -8.42 10.68
C SER A 196 -26.62 -7.57 9.73
N PHE A 197 -25.76 -8.20 8.89
CA PHE A 197 -24.91 -7.50 7.93
C PHE A 197 -25.49 -7.58 6.52
N LEU A 198 -25.65 -6.40 5.89
CA LEU A 198 -25.89 -6.27 4.46
C LEU A 198 -24.53 -5.92 3.80
N ARG A 199 -24.07 -6.82 2.94
CA ARG A 199 -22.75 -6.78 2.33
C ARG A 199 -22.81 -6.24 0.91
N PHE A 200 -21.89 -5.33 0.58
CA PHE A 200 -21.84 -4.68 -0.73
C PHE A 200 -20.43 -4.72 -1.27
N ASN A 201 -20.28 -4.95 -2.58
CA ASN A 201 -18.96 -4.94 -3.23
C ASN A 201 -18.42 -3.52 -3.43
N LYS A 202 -19.29 -2.51 -3.47
CA LYS A 202 -18.93 -1.10 -3.66
C LYS A 202 -19.46 -0.25 -2.51
N TRP A 203 -18.66 0.72 -2.10
CA TRP A 203 -19.06 1.71 -1.09
C TRP A 203 -20.31 2.49 -1.53
N ALA A 204 -20.39 2.89 -2.82
CA ALA A 204 -21.54 3.60 -3.36
C ALA A 204 -22.85 2.83 -3.22
N ASP A 205 -22.83 1.50 -3.39
CA ASP A 205 -24.02 0.64 -3.23
C ASP A 205 -24.39 0.52 -1.74
N ALA A 206 -23.40 0.42 -0.85
CA ALA A 206 -23.62 0.42 0.61
C ALA A 206 -24.23 1.76 1.07
N ARG A 207 -23.70 2.90 0.60
CA ARG A 207 -24.26 4.22 0.85
C ARG A 207 -25.69 4.35 0.34
N ALA A 208 -25.96 3.91 -0.89
CA ALA A 208 -27.31 3.98 -1.48
C ALA A 208 -28.30 3.13 -0.68
N ALA A 209 -27.89 1.95 -0.21
CA ALA A 209 -28.71 1.10 0.65
C ALA A 209 -28.97 1.75 2.02
N TYR A 210 -27.97 2.36 2.62
CA TYR A 210 -28.09 3.11 3.88
C TYR A 210 -29.02 4.32 3.71
N ALA A 211 -28.84 5.12 2.66
CA ALA A 211 -29.69 6.27 2.35
C ALA A 211 -31.16 5.88 2.06
N ALA A 212 -31.38 4.65 1.57
CA ALA A 212 -32.71 4.07 1.35
C ALA A 212 -33.25 3.32 2.58
N GLU A 213 -32.66 3.51 3.77
CA GLU A 213 -33.08 2.91 5.06
C GLU A 213 -33.11 1.37 5.04
N LYS A 214 -32.40 0.72 4.10
CA LYS A 214 -32.24 -0.74 4.11
C LYS A 214 -31.33 -1.20 5.24
N CYS A 215 -30.44 -0.32 5.73
CA CYS A 215 -29.59 -0.49 6.89
C CYS A 215 -29.84 0.65 7.88
N ASP A 216 -29.76 0.34 9.15
CA ASP A 216 -29.87 1.30 10.25
C ASP A 216 -28.51 1.97 10.53
N VAL A 217 -27.43 1.28 10.16
CA VAL A 217 -26.04 1.64 10.45
C VAL A 217 -25.18 1.41 9.22
N PHE A 218 -24.18 2.27 9.00
CA PHE A 218 -23.12 2.04 8.02
C PHE A 218 -21.77 1.99 8.76
N THR A 219 -20.97 0.94 8.55
CA THR A 219 -19.68 0.78 9.22
C THR A 219 -18.52 0.75 8.25
N GLY A 220 -17.38 1.28 8.70
CA GLY A 220 -16.12 1.35 7.98
C GLY A 220 -15.10 2.23 8.72
N ASP A 221 -13.98 2.53 8.07
CA ASP A 221 -12.99 3.47 8.56
C ASP A 221 -13.65 4.84 8.77
N ARG A 222 -13.34 5.51 9.87
CA ARG A 222 -14.00 6.77 10.24
C ARG A 222 -13.81 7.86 9.19
N SER A 223 -12.63 7.92 8.58
CA SER A 223 -12.37 8.86 7.49
C SER A 223 -13.21 8.54 6.24
N ALA A 224 -13.36 7.26 5.90
CA ALA A 224 -14.22 6.83 4.82
C ALA A 224 -15.70 7.09 5.12
N LEU A 225 -16.14 6.90 6.38
CA LEU A 225 -17.51 7.25 6.80
C LEU A 225 -17.77 8.77 6.71
N ALA A 226 -16.76 9.61 7.01
CA ALA A 226 -16.87 11.05 6.81
C ALA A 226 -17.04 11.41 5.32
N ALA A 227 -16.27 10.75 4.45
CA ALA A 227 -16.39 10.88 3.01
C ALA A 227 -17.78 10.46 2.50
N GLU A 228 -18.26 9.29 2.91
CA GLU A 228 -19.57 8.78 2.53
C GLU A 228 -20.72 9.64 3.08
N ARG A 229 -20.58 10.14 4.32
CA ARG A 229 -21.53 11.07 4.93
C ARG A 229 -21.67 12.36 4.10
N SER A 230 -20.59 12.91 3.58
CA SER A 230 -20.61 14.14 2.78
C SER A 230 -21.43 14.00 1.50
N LEU A 231 -21.61 12.78 1.02
CA LEU A 231 -22.42 12.44 -0.16
C LEU A 231 -23.89 12.12 0.13
N LEU A 232 -24.29 12.07 1.42
CA LEU A 232 -25.67 11.79 1.79
C LEU A 232 -26.54 13.02 1.62
N PRO A 233 -27.81 12.86 1.19
CA PRO A 233 -28.81 13.90 1.36
C PRO A 233 -28.95 14.25 2.85
N ALA A 234 -28.93 15.56 3.16
CA ALA A 234 -29.02 16.03 4.55
C ALA A 234 -27.95 15.40 5.48
N SER A 235 -26.69 15.46 5.06
CA SER A 235 -25.53 14.88 5.76
C SER A 235 -25.47 15.25 7.26
N GLN A 236 -25.99 16.43 7.64
CA GLN A 236 -26.11 16.91 9.02
C GLN A 236 -27.03 16.05 9.90
N ASN A 237 -27.92 15.24 9.29
CA ASN A 237 -28.82 14.33 10.01
C ASN A 237 -28.17 12.97 10.32
N HIS A 238 -26.88 12.84 10.05
CA HIS A 238 -26.12 11.61 10.28
C HIS A 238 -24.87 11.91 11.11
N VAL A 239 -24.56 11.05 12.06
CA VAL A 239 -23.43 11.19 12.97
C VAL A 239 -22.57 9.93 12.98
N ILE A 240 -21.24 10.14 12.98
CA ILE A 240 -20.29 9.05 13.23
C ILE A 240 -20.13 8.93 14.74
N LEU A 241 -20.46 7.77 15.29
CA LEU A 241 -20.35 7.50 16.73
C LEU A 241 -18.89 7.68 17.20
N ARG A 242 -18.74 7.98 18.49
CA ARG A 242 -17.38 8.19 19.07
C ARG A 242 -16.58 6.90 19.21
N ASP A 243 -17.26 5.75 19.26
CA ASP A 243 -16.61 4.46 19.41
C ASP A 243 -15.64 4.20 18.24
N VAL A 244 -14.47 3.69 18.61
CA VAL A 244 -13.45 3.20 17.68
C VAL A 244 -13.19 1.75 18.05
N ILE A 245 -13.50 0.83 17.17
CA ILE A 245 -13.47 -0.61 17.47
C ILE A 245 -12.23 -1.33 16.97
N SER A 246 -11.40 -0.64 16.18
CA SER A 246 -10.15 -1.22 15.65
C SER A 246 -9.08 -0.15 15.41
N LYS A 247 -7.86 -0.61 15.14
CA LYS A 247 -6.76 0.19 14.58
C LYS A 247 -6.69 -0.07 13.10
N GLU A 248 -6.76 0.98 12.29
CA GLU A 248 -6.68 0.90 10.84
C GLU A 248 -5.48 1.74 10.32
N PRO A 249 -4.24 1.19 10.40
CA PRO A 249 -3.08 1.83 9.78
C PRO A 249 -3.16 1.66 8.26
N LEU A 250 -3.54 2.71 7.55
CA LEU A 250 -3.70 2.70 6.10
C LEU A 250 -2.38 3.07 5.42
N GLY A 251 -2.06 2.42 4.32
CA GLY A 251 -0.83 2.74 3.61
C GLY A 251 -0.76 2.26 2.17
N PRO A 252 0.17 2.84 1.38
CA PRO A 252 0.43 2.41 0.02
C PRO A 252 1.15 1.05 -0.01
N MET A 253 0.87 0.27 -1.05
CA MET A 253 1.38 -1.09 -1.19
C MET A 253 2.03 -1.31 -2.55
N THR A 254 3.02 -2.18 -2.54
CA THR A 254 3.76 -2.65 -3.70
C THR A 254 3.80 -4.18 -3.70
N ARG A 255 4.28 -4.79 -4.78
CA ARG A 255 4.56 -6.22 -4.79
C ARG A 255 5.76 -6.55 -3.90
N LYS A 256 5.72 -7.68 -3.23
CA LYS A 256 6.76 -8.14 -2.29
C LYS A 256 8.06 -8.56 -2.99
N ASP A 257 7.99 -8.88 -4.27
CA ASP A 257 9.14 -9.33 -5.07
C ASP A 257 10.05 -8.19 -5.56
N ASP A 258 9.74 -6.93 -5.22
CA ASP A 258 10.51 -5.75 -5.67
C ASP A 258 10.85 -4.81 -4.50
N PRO A 259 11.81 -5.18 -3.64
CA PRO A 259 12.18 -4.37 -2.47
C PRO A 259 12.76 -2.99 -2.85
N LYS A 260 13.33 -2.84 -4.05
CA LYS A 260 13.82 -1.55 -4.52
C LYS A 260 12.67 -0.60 -4.81
N TRP A 261 11.61 -1.09 -5.45
CA TRP A 261 10.40 -0.31 -5.69
C TRP A 261 9.67 0.03 -4.40
N THR A 262 9.51 -0.95 -3.48
CA THR A 262 8.95 -0.73 -2.15
C THR A 262 9.73 0.34 -1.40
N GLY A 263 11.07 0.28 -1.43
CA GLY A 263 11.95 1.28 -0.83
C GLY A 263 11.74 2.67 -1.41
N LEU A 264 11.60 2.80 -2.72
CA LEU A 264 11.35 4.07 -3.39
C LEU A 264 9.99 4.68 -2.95
N VAL A 265 8.92 3.88 -2.98
CA VAL A 265 7.59 4.31 -2.55
C VAL A 265 7.60 4.72 -1.08
N ARG A 266 8.26 3.95 -0.23
CA ARG A 266 8.44 4.24 1.21
C ARG A 266 9.15 5.56 1.44
N TRP A 267 10.29 5.77 0.79
CA TRP A 267 11.07 6.99 0.96
C TRP A 267 10.39 8.21 0.33
N THR A 268 9.53 8.03 -0.67
CA THR A 268 8.66 9.11 -1.14
C THR A 268 7.66 9.52 -0.05
N LEU A 269 7.02 8.58 0.66
CA LEU A 269 6.14 8.89 1.78
C LEU A 269 6.89 9.59 2.92
N PHE A 270 8.03 9.04 3.32
CA PHE A 270 8.85 9.63 4.38
C PHE A 270 9.39 11.02 3.99
N ALA A 271 9.65 11.24 2.71
CA ALA A 271 10.07 12.56 2.23
C ALA A 271 8.96 13.62 2.39
N LEU A 272 7.70 13.27 2.14
CA LEU A 272 6.57 14.18 2.39
C LEU A 272 6.45 14.55 3.88
N ILE A 273 6.63 13.56 4.77
CA ILE A 273 6.54 13.75 6.23
C ILE A 273 7.74 14.57 6.74
N ASN A 274 8.98 14.21 6.34
CA ASN A 274 10.18 14.98 6.72
C ASN A 274 10.14 16.41 6.17
N ALA A 275 9.61 16.61 4.98
CA ALA A 275 9.46 17.94 4.42
C ALA A 275 8.54 18.82 5.27
N GLU A 276 7.42 18.28 5.77
CA GLU A 276 6.56 18.99 6.72
C GLU A 276 7.29 19.33 8.01
N GLU A 277 8.00 18.35 8.60
CA GLU A 277 8.76 18.54 9.85
C GLU A 277 9.86 19.62 9.72
N LEU A 278 10.49 19.70 8.55
CA LEU A 278 11.54 20.68 8.23
C LEU A 278 11.00 22.01 7.71
N GLY A 279 9.68 22.18 7.61
CA GLY A 279 9.06 23.41 7.09
C GLY A 279 9.23 23.59 5.58
N LEU A 280 9.66 22.57 4.82
CA LEU A 280 9.71 22.59 3.37
C LEU A 280 8.29 22.45 2.82
N ASN A 281 7.87 23.37 1.96
CA ASN A 281 6.54 23.36 1.37
C ASN A 281 6.58 23.78 -0.11
N SER A 282 5.45 23.63 -0.80
CA SER A 282 5.36 23.90 -2.23
C SER A 282 5.78 25.32 -2.64
N LYS A 283 5.60 26.31 -1.76
CA LYS A 283 5.96 27.71 -1.99
C LYS A 283 7.44 27.96 -1.70
N SER A 284 7.92 27.53 -0.53
CA SER A 284 9.30 27.78 -0.09
C SER A 284 10.34 27.02 -0.92
N ILE A 285 10.01 25.83 -1.44
CA ILE A 285 10.92 25.04 -2.28
C ILE A 285 11.25 25.75 -3.60
N ALA A 286 10.34 26.54 -4.11
CA ALA A 286 10.56 27.31 -5.34
C ALA A 286 11.39 28.58 -5.12
N ALA A 287 11.42 29.11 -3.87
CA ALA A 287 12.08 30.35 -3.53
C ALA A 287 13.53 30.17 -3.05
N ASP A 288 13.70 29.68 -1.85
CA ASP A 288 14.98 29.68 -1.13
C ASP A 288 15.45 28.32 -0.59
N GLN A 289 14.54 27.32 -0.51
CA GLN A 289 14.84 26.01 0.10
C GLN A 289 15.23 24.93 -0.92
N ARG A 290 15.43 25.29 -2.18
CA ARG A 290 15.77 24.32 -3.25
C ARG A 290 17.04 23.52 -2.94
N GLN A 291 18.11 24.18 -2.48
CA GLN A 291 19.38 23.51 -2.19
C GLN A 291 19.28 22.60 -0.98
N GLN A 292 18.51 22.98 0.03
CA GLN A 292 18.23 22.14 1.18
C GLN A 292 17.50 20.84 0.76
N ALA A 293 16.51 20.94 -0.11
CA ALA A 293 15.80 19.77 -0.62
C ALA A 293 16.67 18.85 -1.48
N ILE A 294 17.55 19.42 -2.32
CA ILE A 294 18.53 18.63 -3.10
C ILE A 294 19.46 17.85 -2.15
N ALA A 295 20.02 18.52 -1.15
CA ALA A 295 20.91 17.90 -0.17
C ALA A 295 20.20 16.78 0.61
N LEU A 296 18.96 17.02 1.05
CA LEU A 296 18.13 16.05 1.76
C LEU A 296 17.78 14.83 0.88
N GLY A 297 17.54 15.04 -0.41
CA GLY A 297 17.23 13.98 -1.36
C GLY A 297 18.42 13.14 -1.85
N ALA A 298 19.67 13.61 -1.66
CA ALA A 298 20.87 13.02 -2.25
C ALA A 298 21.10 11.54 -1.94
N PRO A 299 20.86 11.00 -0.73
CA PRO A 299 21.01 9.57 -0.46
C PRO A 299 20.11 8.70 -1.35
N ALA A 300 18.86 9.11 -1.55
CA ALA A 300 17.91 8.40 -2.41
C ALA A 300 18.28 8.50 -3.90
N THR A 301 18.79 9.65 -4.36
CA THR A 301 19.34 9.82 -5.71
C THR A 301 20.34 8.72 -6.03
N LYS A 302 21.34 8.56 -5.19
CA LYS A 302 22.42 7.58 -5.39
C LYS A 302 21.93 6.14 -5.29
N SER A 303 21.10 5.82 -4.29
CA SER A 303 20.72 4.44 -3.95
C SER A 303 19.55 3.92 -4.80
N LEU A 304 18.62 4.80 -5.14
CA LEU A 304 17.40 4.45 -5.90
C LEU A 304 17.46 4.88 -7.36
N GLY A 305 18.50 5.62 -7.75
CA GLY A 305 18.67 6.13 -9.11
C GLY A 305 17.68 7.20 -9.49
N LEU A 306 17.24 8.03 -8.53
CA LEU A 306 16.38 9.18 -8.79
C LEU A 306 17.20 10.37 -9.33
N ALA A 307 16.53 11.36 -9.91
CA ALA A 307 17.18 12.60 -10.32
C ALA A 307 17.67 13.40 -9.10
N ASP A 308 18.70 14.23 -9.25
CA ASP A 308 19.24 15.02 -8.14
C ASP A 308 18.19 15.95 -7.50
N ASP A 309 17.28 16.43 -8.31
CA ASP A 309 16.20 17.35 -7.91
C ASP A 309 14.85 16.66 -7.65
N TRP A 310 14.84 15.32 -7.45
CA TRP A 310 13.61 14.56 -7.28
C TRP A 310 12.73 15.10 -6.15
N LEU A 311 13.32 15.42 -5.00
CA LEU A 311 12.58 15.92 -3.84
C LEU A 311 12.03 17.33 -4.11
N VAL A 312 12.79 18.17 -4.83
CA VAL A 312 12.30 19.50 -5.28
C VAL A 312 11.06 19.33 -6.17
N LYS A 313 11.08 18.38 -7.09
CA LYS A 313 9.94 18.09 -7.97
C LYS A 313 8.74 17.57 -7.20
N VAL A 314 8.95 16.66 -6.26
CA VAL A 314 7.87 16.13 -5.41
C VAL A 314 7.23 17.24 -4.60
N ILE A 315 8.01 17.96 -3.79
CA ILE A 315 7.46 18.98 -2.88
C ILE A 315 6.93 20.18 -3.67
N GLY A 316 7.61 20.61 -4.74
CA GLY A 316 7.15 21.71 -5.58
C GLY A 316 5.82 21.46 -6.30
N SER A 317 5.55 20.18 -6.66
CA SER A 317 4.35 19.82 -7.43
C SER A 317 3.18 19.35 -6.56
N VAL A 318 3.47 18.67 -5.44
CA VAL A 318 2.46 18.03 -4.60
C VAL A 318 2.36 18.69 -3.23
N GLY A 319 3.44 19.31 -2.75
CA GLY A 319 3.55 19.82 -1.39
C GLY A 319 4.09 18.77 -0.43
N ASN A 320 4.21 19.16 0.84
CA ASN A 320 4.54 18.24 1.93
C ASN A 320 3.29 17.48 2.42
N TYR A 321 3.45 16.57 3.40
CA TYR A 321 2.33 15.78 3.93
C TYR A 321 1.20 16.65 4.48
N GLY A 322 1.51 17.72 5.23
CA GLY A 322 0.51 18.65 5.77
C GLY A 322 -0.29 19.33 4.68
N GLU A 323 0.37 19.83 3.61
CA GLU A 323 -0.32 20.44 2.48
C GLU A 323 -1.24 19.45 1.75
N VAL A 324 -0.79 18.18 1.60
CA VAL A 324 -1.61 17.12 1.01
C VAL A 324 -2.82 16.80 1.88
N PHE A 325 -2.63 16.68 3.20
CA PHE A 325 -3.72 16.42 4.15
C PHE A 325 -4.74 17.55 4.14
N GLU A 326 -4.32 18.79 4.38
CA GLU A 326 -5.22 19.95 4.50
C GLU A 326 -6.04 20.18 3.24
N ARG A 327 -5.43 20.03 2.07
CA ARG A 327 -6.10 20.22 0.78
C ARG A 327 -7.20 19.19 0.50
N ASN A 328 -7.02 17.96 0.96
CA ASN A 328 -7.89 16.84 0.60
C ASN A 328 -8.85 16.42 1.73
N LEU A 329 -8.39 16.49 2.97
CA LEU A 329 -9.09 15.92 4.13
C LEU A 329 -9.39 16.94 5.22
N GLY A 330 -8.62 18.04 5.28
CA GLY A 330 -8.58 19.00 6.37
C GLY A 330 -9.90 19.72 6.66
N GLU A 331 -9.89 20.54 7.69
CA GLU A 331 -11.06 21.24 8.24
C GLU A 331 -11.76 22.20 7.23
N ASN A 332 -11.05 22.60 6.18
CA ASN A 332 -11.61 23.43 5.11
C ASN A 332 -12.18 22.61 3.94
N THR A 333 -12.29 21.30 4.07
CA THR A 333 -12.90 20.41 3.08
C THR A 333 -14.27 19.92 3.53
N PRO A 334 -15.09 19.33 2.64
CA PRO A 334 -16.36 18.73 3.03
C PRO A 334 -16.25 17.59 4.07
N LEU A 335 -15.04 17.03 4.28
CA LEU A 335 -14.79 15.97 5.24
C LEU A 335 -14.59 16.51 6.65
N ASP A 336 -14.04 17.72 6.77
CA ASP A 336 -13.81 18.43 8.04
C ASP A 336 -13.02 17.56 9.05
N LEU A 337 -11.92 16.96 8.59
CA LEU A 337 -11.09 16.09 9.43
C LEU A 337 -9.95 16.87 10.05
N SER A 338 -9.86 16.84 11.37
CA SER A 338 -8.67 17.31 12.08
C SER A 338 -7.51 16.31 11.92
N ARG A 339 -6.28 16.82 12.01
CA ARG A 339 -5.06 15.98 11.97
C ARG A 339 -5.05 14.90 13.06
N GLY A 340 -5.40 15.27 14.29
CA GLY A 340 -5.44 14.33 15.42
C GLY A 340 -4.16 13.47 15.50
N ILE A 341 -4.33 12.16 15.50
CA ILE A 341 -3.18 11.21 15.50
C ILE A 341 -2.37 11.22 14.18
N ASN A 342 -2.87 11.84 13.11
CA ASN A 342 -2.15 12.08 11.87
C ASN A 342 -1.33 13.38 11.87
N ALA A 343 -1.16 14.03 12.99
CA ALA A 343 -0.19 15.10 13.19
C ALA A 343 1.23 14.53 13.31
N LEU A 344 2.24 15.38 13.11
CA LEU A 344 3.64 15.00 13.34
C LEU A 344 3.86 14.58 14.81
N TRP A 345 4.83 13.73 15.05
CA TRP A 345 5.23 13.31 16.41
C TRP A 345 5.61 14.48 17.32
N THR A 346 6.20 15.55 16.76
CA THR A 346 6.50 16.80 17.46
C THR A 346 5.27 17.59 17.90
N GLN A 347 4.10 17.26 17.34
CA GLN A 347 2.81 17.87 17.61
C GLN A 347 1.86 16.91 18.35
N GLY A 348 2.39 15.79 18.88
CA GLY A 348 1.62 14.78 19.62
C GLY A 348 0.90 13.74 18.75
N GLY A 349 1.17 13.69 17.46
CA GLY A 349 0.64 12.67 16.55
C GLY A 349 1.55 11.44 16.42
N LEU A 350 1.21 10.57 15.46
CA LEU A 350 1.92 9.32 15.17
C LEU A 350 2.77 9.37 13.89
N LEU A 351 2.73 10.48 13.15
CA LEU A 351 3.58 10.60 11.97
C LEU A 351 5.04 10.79 12.38
N TYR A 352 5.80 9.73 12.17
CA TYR A 352 7.22 9.65 12.47
C TYR A 352 7.95 9.02 11.29
N ALA A 353 8.69 9.81 10.54
CA ALA A 353 9.51 9.33 9.44
C ALA A 353 10.98 9.22 9.87
N PRO A 354 11.71 8.18 9.44
CA PRO A 354 13.16 8.12 9.64
C PRO A 354 13.88 9.29 9.00
N PRO A 355 15.03 9.74 9.57
CA PRO A 355 15.81 10.83 9.00
C PRO A 355 16.32 10.49 7.59
N MET A 356 16.35 11.49 6.71
CA MET A 356 16.91 11.39 5.35
C MET A 356 18.39 11.83 5.37
N GLN A 357 19.28 10.98 5.94
CA GLN A 357 20.73 11.24 6.07
C GLN A 357 21.55 10.27 5.26
#